data_f71604e844baf8852426b62e29167da7
#
_entry.id   f71604e844baf8852426b62e29167da7
#
_cell.length_a   1.000
_cell.length_b   1.000
_cell.length_c   1.000
_cell.angle_alpha   90.00
_cell.angle_beta   90.00
_cell.angle_gamma   90.00
#
_symmetry.space_group_name_H-M   'P 1'
#
loop_
_entity.id
_entity.type
_entity.pdbx_description
1 polymer ?
#
loop_
_entity_poly.entity_id
_entity_poly.type
_entity_poly.pdbx_seq_one_letter_code
_entity_poly.pdbx_strand_id
1 'polypeptide(L)'
;MCRFYWKNKKKIPIYGSARTIKHLKEKYTFCFKQKDGYKPIMKAVIVNKKFKIFNKKNNIKIEPLEVTHGMIKATGYLFDKIAYISDCNKISNKIKKKLMNLDFLIIDCLRKNKHPSHFNYDDAIDFVKIVKPKKTILTNLNVDLDYFDLKKKLPKNIVPAFDGLSFNF
;
A
#
# COMPACT_ATOMS: atom_id res chain seq x y z
N MET A 1 -10.00 -7.20 -15.13
CA MET A 1 -10.18 -5.75 -15.38
C MET A 1 -11.15 -5.43 -16.49
N CYS A 2 -11.02 -6.00 -17.70
CA CYS A 2 -11.95 -5.77 -18.81
C CYS A 2 -13.41 -6.11 -18.46
N ARG A 3 -13.66 -7.22 -17.76
CA ARG A 3 -15.02 -7.63 -17.35
C ARG A 3 -15.74 -6.57 -16.52
N PHE A 4 -15.04 -5.87 -15.60
CA PHE A 4 -15.64 -4.78 -14.82
C PHE A 4 -16.08 -3.61 -15.69
N TYR A 5 -15.25 -3.18 -16.65
CA TYR A 5 -15.60 -2.11 -17.58
C TYR A 5 -16.83 -2.48 -18.43
N TRP A 6 -16.85 -3.67 -19.01
CA TRP A 6 -17.95 -4.13 -19.85
C TRP A 6 -19.27 -4.24 -19.09
N LYS A 7 -19.23 -4.74 -17.85
CA LYS A 7 -20.43 -4.84 -17.00
C LYS A 7 -20.96 -3.47 -16.57
N ASN A 8 -20.10 -2.52 -16.22
CA ASN A 8 -20.52 -1.26 -15.60
C ASN A 8 -20.47 -0.06 -16.56
N LYS A 9 -19.90 -0.21 -17.76
CA LYS A 9 -19.65 0.86 -18.75
C LYS A 9 -18.89 2.07 -18.18
N LYS A 10 -18.13 1.89 -17.08
CA LYS A 10 -17.37 2.93 -16.39
C LYS A 10 -15.89 2.58 -16.37
N LYS A 11 -15.03 3.58 -16.68
CA LYS A 11 -13.58 3.43 -16.55
C LYS A 11 -13.20 3.23 -15.09
N ILE A 12 -12.22 2.37 -14.86
CA ILE A 12 -11.66 2.12 -13.54
C ILE A 12 -10.69 3.27 -13.20
N PRO A 13 -10.93 4.04 -12.14
CA PRO A 13 -10.00 5.08 -11.73
C PRO A 13 -8.73 4.44 -11.11
N ILE A 14 -7.57 4.87 -11.58
CA ILE A 14 -6.26 4.50 -11.06
C ILE A 14 -5.65 5.72 -10.41
N TYR A 15 -5.51 5.68 -9.10
CA TYR A 15 -4.93 6.75 -8.30
C TYR A 15 -3.43 6.51 -8.10
N GLY A 16 -2.60 7.52 -8.28
CA GLY A 16 -1.17 7.39 -8.09
C GLY A 16 -0.43 8.72 -8.16
N SER A 17 0.86 8.71 -7.80
CA SER A 17 1.73 9.87 -7.98
C SER A 17 1.87 10.21 -9.47
N ALA A 18 2.24 11.45 -9.79
CA ALA A 18 2.48 11.87 -11.18
C ALA A 18 3.46 10.94 -11.91
N ARG A 19 4.55 10.53 -11.21
CA ARG A 19 5.55 9.59 -11.74
C ARG A 19 4.93 8.22 -12.05
N THR A 20 4.17 7.66 -11.11
CA THR A 20 3.51 6.36 -11.28
C THR A 20 2.51 6.40 -12.44
N ILE A 21 1.68 7.44 -12.51
CA ILE A 21 0.69 7.61 -13.57
C ILE A 21 1.36 7.78 -14.94
N LYS A 22 2.45 8.55 -15.03
CA LYS A 22 3.24 8.69 -16.25
C LYS A 22 3.73 7.32 -16.73
N HIS A 23 4.40 6.58 -15.85
CA HIS A 23 4.95 5.26 -16.16
C HIS A 23 3.87 4.25 -16.60
N LEU A 24 2.73 4.22 -15.90
CA LEU A 24 1.61 3.35 -16.27
C LEU A 24 1.04 3.70 -17.66
N LYS A 25 0.89 4.98 -17.99
CA LYS A 25 0.42 5.42 -19.32
C LYS A 25 1.39 5.06 -20.44
N GLU A 26 2.69 5.10 -20.18
CA GLU A 26 3.73 4.71 -21.14
C GLU A 26 3.73 3.20 -21.39
N LYS A 27 3.69 2.39 -20.31
CA LYS A 27 3.75 0.93 -20.41
C LYS A 27 2.44 0.28 -20.84
N TYR A 28 1.31 0.86 -20.43
CA TYR A 28 -0.05 0.30 -20.64
C TYR A 28 -0.93 1.29 -21.40
N THR A 29 -0.41 1.90 -22.47
CA THR A 29 -1.08 2.94 -23.27
C THR A 29 -2.49 2.52 -23.68
N PHE A 30 -2.70 1.27 -24.09
CA PHE A 30 -3.99 0.73 -24.52
C PHE A 30 -5.07 0.74 -23.43
N CYS A 31 -4.69 0.76 -22.15
CA CYS A 31 -5.64 0.88 -21.05
C CYS A 31 -6.19 2.31 -20.89
N PHE A 32 -5.45 3.32 -21.33
CA PHE A 32 -5.74 4.74 -21.11
C PHE A 32 -6.17 5.50 -22.37
N LYS A 33 -5.69 5.08 -23.54
CA LYS A 33 -6.02 5.68 -24.85
C LYS A 33 -6.70 4.66 -25.75
N GLN A 34 -7.59 5.13 -26.62
CA GLN A 34 -8.19 4.29 -27.65
C GLN A 34 -7.08 3.88 -28.65
N LYS A 35 -7.03 2.60 -28.97
CA LYS A 35 -6.12 2.03 -29.95
C LYS A 35 -6.81 0.85 -30.65
N ASP A 36 -6.68 0.77 -31.97
CA ASP A 36 -7.14 -0.35 -32.80
C ASP A 36 -8.61 -0.75 -32.53
N GLY A 37 -9.49 0.25 -32.36
CA GLY A 37 -10.93 0.03 -32.06
C GLY A 37 -11.25 -0.28 -30.59
N TYR A 38 -10.25 -0.53 -29.74
CA TYR A 38 -10.47 -0.82 -28.33
C TYR A 38 -10.66 0.46 -27.51
N LYS A 39 -11.75 0.55 -26.76
CA LYS A 39 -12.05 1.67 -25.87
C LYS A 39 -11.17 1.59 -24.61
N PRO A 40 -10.64 2.74 -24.11
CA PRO A 40 -9.86 2.76 -22.88
C PRO A 40 -10.70 2.38 -21.66
N ILE A 41 -10.17 1.50 -20.83
CA ILE A 41 -10.85 0.93 -19.64
C ILE A 41 -10.46 1.59 -18.33
N MET A 42 -9.38 2.40 -18.34
CA MET A 42 -8.84 3.07 -17.14
C MET A 42 -8.93 4.59 -17.27
N LYS A 43 -9.06 5.26 -16.11
CA LYS A 43 -8.94 6.71 -15.95
C LYS A 43 -7.85 6.99 -14.93
N ALA A 44 -6.77 7.68 -15.36
CA ALA A 44 -5.69 8.08 -14.47
C ALA A 44 -6.10 9.28 -13.61
N VAL A 45 -5.79 9.21 -12.31
CA VAL A 45 -6.01 10.28 -11.34
C VAL A 45 -4.70 10.51 -10.58
N ILE A 46 -4.06 11.66 -10.80
CA ILE A 46 -2.84 12.04 -10.08
C ILE A 46 -3.23 12.53 -8.70
N VAL A 47 -2.62 11.95 -7.66
CA VAL A 47 -2.83 12.32 -6.25
C VAL A 47 -1.50 12.67 -5.60
N ASN A 48 -1.41 13.88 -5.08
CA ASN A 48 -0.26 14.42 -4.33
C ASN A 48 -0.67 15.04 -2.98
N LYS A 49 -1.98 15.12 -2.74
CA LYS A 49 -2.61 15.65 -1.52
C LYS A 49 -3.71 14.69 -1.06
N LYS A 50 -4.28 14.98 0.11
CA LYS A 50 -5.47 14.27 0.61
C LYS A 50 -6.60 14.30 -0.43
N PHE A 51 -7.21 13.17 -0.66
CA PHE A 51 -8.34 13.03 -1.57
C PHE A 51 -9.42 12.14 -0.96
N LYS A 52 -10.60 12.13 -1.58
CA LYS A 52 -11.71 11.30 -1.14
C LYS A 52 -12.07 10.31 -2.23
N ILE A 53 -12.33 9.07 -1.84
CA ILE A 53 -13.01 8.08 -2.70
C ILE A 53 -14.45 7.99 -2.22
N PHE A 54 -15.37 8.19 -3.16
CA PHE A 54 -16.80 8.11 -2.91
C PHE A 54 -17.30 6.69 -3.19
N ASN A 55 -17.93 6.09 -2.19
CA ASN A 55 -18.69 4.87 -2.33
C ASN A 55 -20.15 5.19 -1.98
N LYS A 56 -21.10 4.38 -2.49
CA LYS A 56 -22.57 4.59 -2.29
C LYS A 56 -22.96 4.80 -0.82
N LYS A 57 -22.19 4.27 0.14
CA LYS A 57 -22.51 4.32 1.56
C LYS A 57 -21.57 5.25 2.37
N ASN A 58 -20.31 5.42 1.97
CA ASN A 58 -19.31 6.14 2.76
C ASN A 58 -18.30 6.88 1.89
N ASN A 59 -17.74 7.96 2.42
CA ASN A 59 -16.62 8.68 1.84
C ASN A 59 -15.34 8.31 2.60
N ILE A 60 -14.37 7.73 1.92
CA ILE A 60 -13.07 7.41 2.52
C ILE A 60 -12.11 8.54 2.20
N LYS A 61 -11.59 9.19 3.24
CA LYS A 61 -10.50 10.17 3.11
C LYS A 61 -9.18 9.43 3.06
N ILE A 62 -8.36 9.70 2.05
CA ILE A 62 -7.06 9.06 1.85
C ILE A 62 -5.97 10.12 1.77
N GLU A 63 -4.90 9.93 2.52
CA GLU A 63 -3.68 10.73 2.46
C GLU A 63 -2.55 9.89 1.87
N PRO A 64 -1.97 10.27 0.70
CA PRO A 64 -0.79 9.61 0.17
C PRO A 64 0.43 9.97 1.02
N LEU A 65 1.23 8.98 1.37
CA LEU A 65 2.45 9.08 2.15
C LEU A 65 3.65 8.74 1.25
N GLU A 66 4.51 9.71 0.97
CA GLU A 66 5.73 9.43 0.21
C GLU A 66 6.76 8.74 1.10
N VAL A 67 7.14 7.52 0.74
CA VAL A 67 8.16 6.72 1.42
C VAL A 67 9.33 6.43 0.49
N THR A 68 10.49 6.04 1.04
CA THR A 68 11.66 5.65 0.24
C THR A 68 11.64 4.15 0.01
N HIS A 69 11.89 3.74 -1.22
CA HIS A 69 12.01 2.36 -1.66
C HIS A 69 13.30 2.23 -2.49
N GLY A 70 14.41 1.98 -1.81
CA GLY A 70 15.74 2.02 -2.40
C GLY A 70 16.08 3.40 -2.96
N MET A 71 16.35 3.47 -4.26
CA MET A 71 16.67 4.71 -4.97
C MET A 71 15.44 5.47 -5.50
N ILE A 72 14.25 4.95 -5.29
CA ILE A 72 13.00 5.58 -5.76
C ILE A 72 12.05 5.93 -4.62
N LYS A 73 11.02 6.70 -4.94
CA LYS A 73 9.91 6.96 -4.02
C LYS A 73 8.75 6.02 -4.34
N ALA A 74 8.16 5.45 -3.28
CA ALA A 74 6.91 4.72 -3.32
C ALA A 74 5.83 5.51 -2.57
N THR A 75 4.58 5.09 -2.72
CA THR A 75 3.44 5.74 -2.06
C THR A 75 2.74 4.75 -1.14
N GLY A 76 2.82 5.00 0.16
CA GLY A 76 1.91 4.42 1.13
C GLY A 76 0.62 5.24 1.22
N TYR A 77 -0.38 4.73 1.89
CA TYR A 77 -1.68 5.37 2.05
C TYR A 77 -2.14 5.35 3.50
N LEU A 78 -2.59 6.51 3.99
CA LEU A 78 -3.22 6.65 5.30
C LEU A 78 -4.71 6.97 5.09
N PHE A 79 -5.59 6.17 5.67
CA PHE A 79 -7.03 6.36 5.69
C PHE A 79 -7.51 6.27 7.13
N ASP A 80 -7.87 7.43 7.67
CA ASP A 80 -8.24 7.64 9.09
C ASP A 80 -7.13 7.11 10.04
N LYS A 81 -7.35 6.00 10.73
CA LYS A 81 -6.42 5.34 11.66
C LYS A 81 -5.75 4.09 11.08
N ILE A 82 -5.79 3.92 9.76
CA ILE A 82 -5.21 2.76 9.07
C ILE A 82 -4.15 3.24 8.10
N ALA A 83 -2.95 2.66 8.13
CA ALA A 83 -1.92 2.90 7.13
C ALA A 83 -1.54 1.61 6.39
N TYR A 84 -1.33 1.74 5.08
CA TYR A 84 -0.84 0.68 4.20
C TYR A 84 0.45 1.13 3.51
N ILE A 85 1.55 0.46 3.79
CA ILE A 85 2.89 0.77 3.28
C ILE A 85 3.58 -0.55 2.92
N SER A 86 3.39 -1.05 1.70
CA SER A 86 3.89 -2.36 1.25
C SER A 86 5.32 -2.35 0.75
N ASP A 87 5.87 -1.18 0.40
CA ASP A 87 7.17 -1.07 -0.27
C ASP A 87 7.95 0.11 0.31
N CYS A 88 8.82 -0.16 1.28
CA CYS A 88 9.68 0.87 1.86
C CYS A 88 10.90 0.30 2.56
N ASN A 89 12.00 1.06 2.53
CA ASN A 89 13.14 0.83 3.40
C ASN A 89 13.46 2.03 4.29
N LYS A 90 12.75 3.16 4.08
CA LYS A 90 12.91 4.35 4.93
C LYS A 90 11.64 5.20 4.93
N ILE A 91 11.27 5.66 6.12
CA ILE A 91 10.12 6.53 6.38
C ILE A 91 10.60 7.78 7.12
N SER A 92 10.29 8.96 6.59
CA SER A 92 10.73 10.24 7.16
C SER A 92 10.08 10.50 8.53
N ASN A 93 10.74 11.30 9.39
CA ASN A 93 10.21 11.66 10.70
C ASN A 93 8.86 12.40 10.60
N LYS A 94 8.66 13.20 9.55
CA LYS A 94 7.37 13.84 9.28
C LYS A 94 6.24 12.83 9.10
N ILE A 95 6.50 11.73 8.38
CA ILE A 95 5.52 10.67 8.17
C ILE A 95 5.38 9.80 9.41
N LYS A 96 6.48 9.45 10.10
CA LYS A 96 6.41 8.72 11.37
C LYS A 96 5.45 9.38 12.37
N LYS A 97 5.50 10.71 12.52
CA LYS A 97 4.57 11.44 13.39
C LYS A 97 3.10 11.25 13.03
N LYS A 98 2.77 11.10 11.73
CA LYS A 98 1.40 10.83 11.27
C LYS A 98 0.95 9.39 11.53
N LEU A 99 1.90 8.48 11.67
CA LEU A 99 1.67 7.05 11.88
C LEU A 99 1.64 6.65 13.36
N MET A 100 1.73 7.62 14.26
CA MET A 100 1.65 7.34 15.70
C MET A 100 0.22 6.93 16.11
N ASN A 101 0.14 5.89 16.95
CA ASN A 101 -1.11 5.42 17.57
C ASN A 101 -2.22 5.09 16.55
N LEU A 102 -1.87 4.45 15.44
CA LEU A 102 -2.82 3.90 14.47
C LEU A 102 -3.62 2.74 15.08
N ASP A 103 -4.83 2.51 14.57
CA ASP A 103 -5.56 1.29 14.87
C ASP A 103 -4.95 0.11 14.13
N PHE A 104 -4.60 0.30 12.83
CA PHE A 104 -3.94 -0.72 12.02
C PHE A 104 -2.76 -0.14 11.23
N LEU A 105 -1.66 -0.88 11.23
CA LEU A 105 -0.51 -0.63 10.37
C LEU A 105 -0.24 -1.88 9.52
N ILE A 106 -0.41 -1.78 8.21
CA ILE A 106 0.05 -2.78 7.25
C ILE A 106 1.41 -2.29 6.72
N ILE A 107 2.48 -3.05 6.99
CA ILE A 107 3.84 -2.60 6.75
C ILE A 107 4.68 -3.65 6.03
N ASP A 108 5.56 -3.19 5.16
CA ASP A 108 6.57 -4.00 4.48
C ASP A 108 7.45 -4.78 5.46
N CYS A 109 7.64 -6.08 5.18
CA CYS A 109 8.52 -6.96 5.93
C CYS A 109 9.00 -8.07 5.01
N LEU A 110 9.97 -7.77 4.13
CA LEU A 110 10.28 -8.66 3.02
C LEU A 110 10.97 -9.96 3.46
N ARG A 111 12.03 -9.86 4.28
CA ARG A 111 12.90 -11.01 4.61
C ARG A 111 13.65 -10.81 5.93
N LYS A 112 14.36 -11.89 6.39
CA LYS A 112 15.18 -11.82 7.61
C LYS A 112 16.36 -10.85 7.46
N ASN A 113 17.11 -10.99 6.38
CA ASN A 113 18.32 -10.20 6.14
C ASN A 113 18.01 -8.82 5.56
N LYS A 114 18.92 -7.85 5.75
CA LYS A 114 18.80 -6.50 5.18
C LYS A 114 18.57 -6.52 3.67
N HIS A 115 17.73 -5.60 3.21
CA HIS A 115 17.43 -5.39 1.80
C HIS A 115 17.61 -3.91 1.42
N PRO A 116 18.15 -3.60 0.23
CA PRO A 116 18.44 -2.21 -0.15
C PRO A 116 17.18 -1.35 -0.36
N SER A 117 16.01 -1.94 -0.60
CA SER A 117 14.77 -1.21 -0.90
C SER A 117 13.58 -1.54 0.00
N HIS A 118 13.63 -2.61 0.80
CA HIS A 118 12.54 -3.04 1.66
C HIS A 118 12.96 -3.09 3.12
N PHE A 119 12.00 -2.97 4.03
CA PHE A 119 12.21 -3.34 5.41
C PHE A 119 12.47 -4.84 5.52
N ASN A 120 13.50 -5.20 6.30
CA ASN A 120 13.63 -6.56 6.78
C ASN A 120 12.79 -6.73 8.06
N TYR A 121 12.83 -7.92 8.64
CA TYR A 121 12.08 -8.24 9.86
C TYR A 121 12.41 -7.28 11.01
N ASP A 122 13.70 -7.06 11.31
CA ASP A 122 14.11 -6.19 12.42
C ASP A 122 13.70 -4.73 12.18
N ASP A 123 13.87 -4.21 10.96
CA ASP A 123 13.46 -2.86 10.60
C ASP A 123 11.95 -2.66 10.80
N ALA A 124 11.14 -3.65 10.40
CA ALA A 124 9.69 -3.60 10.56
C ALA A 124 9.29 -3.62 12.05
N ILE A 125 9.88 -4.50 12.85
CA ILE A 125 9.62 -4.60 14.28
C ILE A 125 10.03 -3.33 15.01
N ASP A 126 11.22 -2.77 14.72
CA ASP A 126 11.70 -1.55 15.35
C ASP A 126 10.82 -0.35 14.95
N PHE A 127 10.37 -0.30 13.71
CA PHE A 127 9.41 0.71 13.28
C PHE A 127 8.09 0.62 14.04
N VAL A 128 7.56 -0.59 14.23
CA VAL A 128 6.33 -0.83 15.02
C VAL A 128 6.49 -0.37 16.47
N LYS A 129 7.64 -0.63 17.11
CA LYS A 129 7.95 -0.16 18.49
C LYS A 129 7.91 1.38 18.57
N ILE A 130 8.34 2.07 17.51
CA ILE A 130 8.34 3.54 17.44
C ILE A 130 6.92 4.10 17.30
N VAL A 131 6.14 3.59 16.32
CA VAL A 131 4.83 4.18 15.98
C VAL A 131 3.68 3.67 16.82
N LYS A 132 3.85 2.52 17.50
CA LYS A 132 2.93 1.92 18.49
C LYS A 132 1.49 1.79 17.99
N PRO A 133 1.23 1.13 16.85
CA PRO A 133 -0.13 0.87 16.40
C PRO A 133 -0.81 -0.15 17.31
N LYS A 134 -2.16 -0.13 17.38
CA LYS A 134 -2.90 -1.15 18.12
C LYS A 134 -2.70 -2.54 17.52
N LYS A 135 -2.70 -2.64 16.18
CA LYS A 135 -2.45 -3.88 15.45
C LYS A 135 -1.55 -3.64 14.26
N THR A 136 -0.62 -4.55 14.03
CA THR A 136 0.29 -4.55 12.86
C THR A 136 0.08 -5.79 12.02
N ILE A 137 0.09 -5.61 10.70
CA ILE A 137 0.11 -6.69 9.72
C ILE A 137 1.41 -6.57 8.93
N LEU A 138 2.27 -7.59 9.04
CA LEU A 138 3.48 -7.70 8.25
C LEU A 138 3.13 -8.24 6.87
N THR A 139 3.43 -7.50 5.82
CA THR A 139 3.10 -7.89 4.44
C THR A 139 4.36 -8.00 3.57
N ASN A 140 4.20 -8.47 2.34
CA ASN A 140 5.29 -8.66 1.38
C ASN A 140 6.32 -9.72 1.83
N LEU A 141 5.85 -10.73 2.56
CA LEU A 141 6.71 -11.77 3.15
C LEU A 141 7.32 -12.68 2.07
N ASN A 142 8.64 -12.85 2.09
CA ASN A 142 9.35 -13.80 1.25
C ASN A 142 9.40 -15.20 1.92
N VAL A 143 9.81 -16.20 1.17
CA VAL A 143 9.87 -17.62 1.59
C VAL A 143 10.73 -17.89 2.81
N ASP A 144 11.71 -17.04 3.14
CA ASP A 144 12.54 -17.18 4.34
C ASP A 144 11.86 -16.70 5.64
N LEU A 145 10.66 -16.12 5.52
CA LEU A 145 9.78 -15.74 6.62
C LEU A 145 8.56 -16.67 6.68
N ASP A 146 8.76 -17.88 7.22
CA ASP A 146 7.66 -18.83 7.38
C ASP A 146 6.53 -18.28 8.24
N TYR A 147 5.30 -18.40 7.75
CA TYR A 147 4.11 -17.88 8.41
C TYR A 147 3.88 -18.43 9.80
N PHE A 148 4.03 -19.73 9.97
CA PHE A 148 3.76 -20.38 11.26
C PHE A 148 4.84 -20.08 12.29
N ASP A 149 6.10 -19.99 11.85
CA ASP A 149 7.22 -19.58 12.68
C ASP A 149 7.08 -18.12 13.14
N LEU A 150 6.70 -17.20 12.24
CA LEU A 150 6.42 -15.82 12.60
C LEU A 150 5.25 -15.74 13.58
N LYS A 151 4.16 -16.44 13.32
CA LYS A 151 2.97 -16.43 14.19
C LYS A 151 3.26 -16.90 15.61
N LYS A 152 4.19 -17.84 15.80
CA LYS A 152 4.63 -18.32 17.13
C LYS A 152 5.49 -17.31 17.87
N LYS A 153 6.34 -16.55 17.17
CA LYS A 153 7.35 -15.64 17.75
C LYS A 153 6.84 -14.22 17.95
N LEU A 154 5.86 -13.80 17.18
CA LEU A 154 5.36 -12.40 17.21
C LEU A 154 4.43 -12.16 18.40
N PRO A 155 4.45 -10.93 18.97
CA PRO A 155 3.45 -10.51 19.94
C PRO A 155 2.04 -10.59 19.35
N LYS A 156 1.02 -10.75 20.19
CA LYS A 156 -0.39 -10.91 19.78
C LYS A 156 -0.93 -9.78 18.88
N ASN A 157 -0.36 -8.60 19.00
CA ASN A 157 -0.75 -7.43 18.20
C ASN A 157 -0.03 -7.30 16.86
N ILE A 158 0.90 -8.21 16.55
CA ILE A 158 1.61 -8.27 15.26
C ILE A 158 1.32 -9.61 14.59
N VAL A 159 0.78 -9.58 13.37
CA VAL A 159 0.42 -10.80 12.63
C VAL A 159 1.06 -10.79 11.23
N PRO A 160 1.57 -11.93 10.76
CA PRO A 160 1.95 -12.06 9.36
C PRO A 160 0.71 -12.09 8.47
N ALA A 161 0.76 -11.46 7.31
CA ALA A 161 -0.32 -11.50 6.33
C ALA A 161 -0.40 -12.85 5.63
N PHE A 162 -1.60 -13.19 5.17
CA PHE A 162 -1.86 -14.30 4.25
C PHE A 162 -3.02 -13.93 3.31
N ASP A 163 -3.11 -14.59 2.16
CA ASP A 163 -4.14 -14.32 1.17
C ASP A 163 -5.54 -14.61 1.73
N GLY A 164 -6.43 -13.63 1.65
CA GLY A 164 -7.78 -13.71 2.24
C GLY A 164 -7.88 -13.21 3.67
N LEU A 165 -6.79 -12.74 4.30
CA LEU A 165 -6.87 -12.14 5.63
C LEU A 165 -7.77 -10.90 5.61
N SER A 166 -8.74 -10.85 6.51
CA SER A 166 -9.67 -9.73 6.65
C SER A 166 -9.76 -9.24 8.10
N PHE A 167 -10.02 -7.97 8.28
CA PHE A 167 -10.20 -7.32 9.59
C PHE A 167 -11.44 -6.45 9.57
N ASN A 168 -12.17 -6.45 10.68
CA ASN A 168 -13.23 -5.47 10.96
C ASN A 168 -12.64 -4.35 11.83
N PHE A 169 -12.99 -3.10 11.53
CA PHE A 169 -12.52 -1.89 12.21
C PHE A 169 -13.59 -0.81 12.25
#